data_fa86de6268809cd5e8721116a12b7644
#
_entry.id   fa86de6268809cd5e8721116a12b7644
#
_cell.length_a   1.000
_cell.length_b   1.000
_cell.length_c   1.000
_cell.angle_alpha   90.00
_cell.angle_beta   90.00
_cell.angle_gamma   90.00
#
_symmetry.space_group_name_H-M   'P 1'
#
loop_
_entity.id
_entity.type
_entity.pdbx_description
1 polymer ?
#
loop_
_entity_poly.entity_id
_entity_poly.type
_entity_poly.pdbx_seq_one_letter_code
_entity_poly.pdbx_strand_id
1 'polypeptide(L)'
;MRDLTVLVSASGAPGTAALLRGLRENGERRVRLVGTDMSERSIGRLLCDSFHIVPAGSDPGFADAILSICEREGVDAVLPQSSFDLEGLAAHRDRFGDVKVLVSSPEPIRRSNDKAECYALLHELGVPAPAFRRVTGAAGVEAAAHELGYPERSVCFKPVFSSGSRGFRILAPTVDRAHQLLYERPGSVALPLEEALELLPAGG
;
A
#
# COMPACT_ATOMS: atom_id res chain seq x y z
N MET A 1 -19.52 22.33 17.73
CA MET A 1 -18.94 20.98 17.54
C MET A 1 -17.69 20.86 18.40
N ARG A 2 -17.43 19.71 19.06
CA ARG A 2 -16.20 19.54 19.83
C ARG A 2 -15.00 19.37 18.89
N ASP A 3 -13.82 19.76 19.35
CA ASP A 3 -12.56 19.49 18.66
C ASP A 3 -12.30 17.97 18.55
N LEU A 4 -11.53 17.55 17.58
CA LEU A 4 -11.14 16.14 17.37
C LEU A 4 -9.62 16.01 17.45
N THR A 5 -9.16 14.88 17.99
CA THR A 5 -7.77 14.42 17.87
C THR A 5 -7.75 13.23 16.91
N VAL A 6 -7.04 13.36 15.78
CA VAL A 6 -6.93 12.33 14.75
C VAL A 6 -5.49 11.83 14.68
N LEU A 7 -5.31 10.52 14.86
CA LEU A 7 -4.03 9.87 14.61
C LEU A 7 -3.96 9.43 13.16
N VAL A 8 -2.91 9.83 12.46
CA VAL A 8 -2.62 9.43 11.07
C VAL A 8 -1.38 8.54 11.08
N SER A 9 -1.57 7.25 10.79
CA SER A 9 -0.45 6.30 10.72
C SER A 9 0.23 6.34 9.35
N ALA A 10 1.48 5.87 9.28
CA ALA A 10 2.33 6.02 8.10
C ALA A 10 2.31 7.46 7.55
N SER A 11 2.48 8.43 8.46
CA SER A 11 2.34 9.86 8.14
C SER A 11 3.42 10.40 7.19
N GLY A 12 4.39 9.58 6.80
CA GLY A 12 5.35 9.83 5.73
C GLY A 12 4.95 9.29 4.35
N ALA A 13 3.79 8.63 4.23
CA ALA A 13 3.35 8.08 2.95
C ALA A 13 3.07 9.18 1.90
N PRO A 14 3.28 8.89 0.60
CA PRO A 14 2.92 9.82 -0.46
C PRO A 14 1.45 10.26 -0.37
N GLY A 15 1.21 11.56 -0.46
CA GLY A 15 -0.15 12.14 -0.34
C GLY A 15 -0.58 12.50 1.08
N THR A 16 0.07 12.01 2.13
CA THR A 16 -0.32 12.32 3.52
C THR A 16 -0.26 13.82 3.82
N ALA A 17 0.67 14.57 3.25
CA ALA A 17 0.72 16.01 3.43
C ALA A 17 -0.58 16.72 2.98
N ALA A 18 -1.18 16.29 1.88
CA ALA A 18 -2.47 16.81 1.42
C ALA A 18 -3.63 16.42 2.35
N LEU A 19 -3.62 15.18 2.85
CA LEU A 19 -4.58 14.70 3.83
C LEU A 19 -4.52 15.53 5.12
N LEU A 20 -3.31 15.70 5.69
CA LEU A 20 -3.12 16.47 6.92
C LEU A 20 -3.59 17.92 6.77
N ARG A 21 -3.31 18.54 5.61
CA ARG A 21 -3.84 19.86 5.29
C ARG A 21 -5.35 19.86 5.22
N GLY A 22 -5.96 18.91 4.51
CA GLY A 22 -7.42 18.79 4.41
C GLY A 22 -8.11 18.61 5.76
N LEU A 23 -7.51 17.81 6.67
CA LEU A 23 -8.00 17.67 8.03
C LEU A 23 -7.90 18.97 8.83
N ARG A 24 -6.82 19.72 8.68
CA ARG A 24 -6.58 20.98 9.40
C ARG A 24 -7.46 22.12 8.88
N GLU A 25 -7.70 22.18 7.59
CA GLU A 25 -8.45 23.24 6.88
C GLU A 25 -9.89 22.82 6.55
N ASN A 26 -10.49 21.88 7.30
CA ASN A 26 -11.80 21.29 6.99
C ASN A 26 -12.98 22.29 7.09
N GLY A 27 -12.80 23.46 7.68
CA GLY A 27 -13.83 24.51 7.77
C GLY A 27 -14.95 24.25 8.79
N GLU A 28 -14.97 23.08 9.44
CA GLU A 28 -16.06 22.71 10.37
C GLU A 28 -15.62 22.77 11.84
N ARG A 29 -14.42 22.29 12.14
CA ARG A 29 -13.91 22.15 13.50
C ARG A 29 -12.39 22.13 13.56
N ARG A 30 -11.84 22.40 14.72
CA ARG A 30 -10.41 22.20 14.94
C ARG A 30 -10.10 20.71 15.02
N VAL A 31 -9.02 20.29 14.32
CA VAL A 31 -8.48 18.92 14.35
C VAL A 31 -7.04 18.99 14.83
N ARG A 32 -6.76 18.35 15.97
CA ARG A 32 -5.40 18.09 16.44
C ARG A 32 -4.88 16.83 15.74
N LEU A 33 -3.70 16.91 15.16
CA LEU A 33 -3.10 15.85 14.35
C LEU A 33 -1.98 15.16 15.11
N VAL A 34 -2.09 13.85 15.29
CA VAL A 34 -1.06 12.97 15.85
C VAL A 34 -0.50 12.13 14.71
N GLY A 35 0.76 12.31 14.35
CA GLY A 35 1.43 11.52 13.32
C GLY A 35 2.13 10.31 13.90
N THR A 36 2.09 9.17 13.22
CA THR A 36 2.95 8.03 13.53
C THR A 36 3.62 7.49 12.27
N ASP A 37 4.85 7.01 12.40
CA ASP A 37 5.61 6.40 11.31
C ASP A 37 6.72 5.49 11.89
N MET A 38 7.23 4.56 11.08
CA MET A 38 8.40 3.77 11.43
C MET A 38 9.72 4.55 11.25
N SER A 39 9.70 5.67 10.55
CA SER A 39 10.86 6.49 10.21
C SER A 39 10.80 7.86 10.89
N GLU A 40 11.90 8.24 11.54
CA GLU A 40 12.08 9.60 12.07
C GLU A 40 12.09 10.69 10.99
N ARG A 41 12.37 10.31 9.74
CA ARG A 41 12.43 11.20 8.57
C ARG A 41 11.07 11.40 7.90
N SER A 42 9.99 10.96 8.55
CA SER A 42 8.63 11.16 8.06
C SER A 42 8.26 12.64 7.99
N ILE A 43 7.62 13.05 6.91
CA ILE A 43 7.07 14.42 6.77
C ILE A 43 6.01 14.71 7.83
N GLY A 44 5.32 13.69 8.34
CA GLY A 44 4.36 13.81 9.43
C GLY A 44 4.93 14.47 10.68
N ARG A 45 6.24 14.27 10.95
CA ARG A 45 6.95 14.92 12.06
C ARG A 45 6.90 16.45 12.02
N LEU A 46 6.85 17.02 10.80
CA LEU A 46 6.82 18.47 10.60
C LEU A 46 5.40 19.03 10.47
N LEU A 47 4.44 18.19 10.13
CA LEU A 47 3.08 18.61 9.78
C LEU A 47 2.05 18.28 10.86
N CYS A 48 2.35 17.37 11.80
CA CYS A 48 1.47 17.02 12.90
C CYS A 48 1.78 17.84 14.18
N ASP A 49 0.82 17.92 15.06
CA ASP A 49 0.95 18.62 16.36
C ASP A 49 1.77 17.78 17.36
N SER A 50 1.74 16.45 17.24
CA SER A 50 2.64 15.50 17.90
C SER A 50 3.02 14.37 16.95
N PHE A 51 4.17 13.72 17.19
CA PHE A 51 4.68 12.66 16.34
C PHE A 51 5.36 11.56 17.16
N HIS A 52 5.06 10.30 16.83
CA HIS A 52 5.60 9.13 17.52
C HIS A 52 6.15 8.11 16.52
N ILE A 53 7.29 7.51 16.88
CA ILE A 53 7.83 6.36 16.15
C ILE A 53 7.12 5.11 16.61
N VAL A 54 6.72 4.28 15.65
CA VAL A 54 6.03 3.01 15.88
C VAL A 54 6.71 1.89 15.08
N PRO A 55 6.53 0.62 15.45
CA PRO A 55 6.95 -0.50 14.62
C PRO A 55 6.29 -0.47 13.23
N ALA A 56 6.82 -1.26 12.30
CA ALA A 56 6.17 -1.46 11.00
C ALA A 56 4.74 -2.02 11.16
N GLY A 57 3.81 -1.70 10.26
CA GLY A 57 2.42 -2.16 10.31
C GLY A 57 2.26 -3.68 10.30
N SER A 58 3.27 -4.41 9.80
CA SER A 58 3.35 -5.88 9.85
C SER A 58 3.93 -6.46 11.15
N ASP A 59 4.44 -5.62 12.04
CA ASP A 59 4.99 -6.06 13.34
C ASP A 59 3.84 -6.40 14.28
N PRO A 60 3.92 -7.53 15.03
CA PRO A 60 2.90 -7.89 16.01
C PRO A 60 2.64 -6.84 17.09
N GLY A 61 3.64 -6.03 17.45
CA GLY A 61 3.54 -4.95 18.43
C GLY A 61 2.92 -3.65 17.88
N PHE A 62 2.64 -3.57 16.58
CA PHE A 62 2.17 -2.33 15.95
C PHE A 62 0.84 -1.85 16.55
N ALA A 63 -0.16 -2.72 16.65
CA ALA A 63 -1.47 -2.35 17.17
C ALA A 63 -1.41 -1.89 18.63
N ASP A 64 -0.56 -2.53 19.46
CA ASP A 64 -0.33 -2.14 20.86
C ASP A 64 0.31 -0.75 20.96
N ALA A 65 1.29 -0.47 20.09
CA ALA A 65 1.93 0.83 20.05
C ALA A 65 0.93 1.95 19.67
N ILE A 66 0.09 1.71 18.66
CA ILE A 66 -0.96 2.68 18.25
C ILE A 66 -1.98 2.87 19.38
N LEU A 67 -2.43 1.79 20.02
CA LEU A 67 -3.39 1.86 21.13
C LEU A 67 -2.84 2.69 22.29
N SER A 68 -1.60 2.44 22.70
CA SER A 68 -0.94 3.21 23.77
C SER A 68 -0.83 4.71 23.44
N ILE A 69 -0.58 5.05 22.18
CA ILE A 69 -0.57 6.45 21.72
C ILE A 69 -1.98 7.03 21.76
N CYS A 70 -3.00 6.28 21.33
CA CYS A 70 -4.39 6.74 21.38
C CYS A 70 -4.82 7.11 22.80
N GLU A 71 -4.48 6.28 23.78
CA GLU A 71 -4.78 6.54 25.20
C GLU A 71 -4.07 7.79 25.71
N ARG A 72 -2.76 7.89 25.45
CA ARG A 72 -1.93 8.99 25.92
C ARG A 72 -2.28 10.34 25.32
N GLU A 73 -2.63 10.35 24.02
CA GLU A 73 -2.91 11.57 23.25
C GLU A 73 -4.40 11.94 23.22
N GLY A 74 -5.28 11.10 23.78
CA GLY A 74 -6.72 11.31 23.74
C GLY A 74 -7.27 11.30 22.31
N VAL A 75 -6.89 10.30 21.52
CA VAL A 75 -7.27 10.17 20.10
C VAL A 75 -8.74 9.79 19.99
N ASP A 76 -9.47 10.48 19.12
CA ASP A 76 -10.86 10.18 18.77
C ASP A 76 -10.97 9.23 17.56
N ALA A 77 -10.02 9.35 16.61
CA ALA A 77 -10.03 8.53 15.40
C ALA A 77 -8.61 8.20 14.90
N VAL A 78 -8.45 6.99 14.36
CA VAL A 78 -7.22 6.52 13.68
C VAL A 78 -7.47 6.43 12.19
N LEU A 79 -6.63 7.08 11.38
CA LEU A 79 -6.70 7.14 9.92
C LEU A 79 -5.42 6.55 9.31
N PRO A 80 -5.42 5.28 8.89
CA PRO A 80 -4.24 4.64 8.30
C PRO A 80 -3.98 5.12 6.87
N GLN A 81 -2.69 5.27 6.52
CA GLN A 81 -2.22 5.69 5.20
C GLN A 81 -1.37 4.63 4.49
N SER A 82 -1.23 3.45 5.07
CA SER A 82 -0.46 2.36 4.48
C SER A 82 -1.26 1.06 4.46
N SER A 83 -1.18 0.33 3.34
CA SER A 83 -1.79 -1.00 3.23
C SER A 83 -1.26 -2.00 4.26
N PHE A 84 -0.02 -1.79 4.74
CA PHE A 84 0.57 -2.63 5.79
C PHE A 84 -0.06 -2.39 7.16
N ASP A 85 -0.53 -1.17 7.43
CA ASP A 85 -1.16 -0.83 8.71
C ASP A 85 -2.60 -1.36 8.80
N LEU A 86 -3.27 -1.52 7.64
CA LEU A 86 -4.67 -1.89 7.58
C LEU A 86 -4.97 -3.24 8.24
N GLU A 87 -4.14 -4.26 7.98
CA GLU A 87 -4.36 -5.62 8.51
C GLU A 87 -4.19 -5.65 10.03
N GLY A 88 -3.10 -5.05 10.55
CA GLY A 88 -2.84 -4.97 11.97
C GLY A 88 -3.93 -4.22 12.74
N LEU A 89 -4.38 -3.09 12.19
CA LEU A 89 -5.45 -2.30 12.83
C LEU A 89 -6.82 -2.98 12.72
N ALA A 90 -7.13 -3.61 11.59
CA ALA A 90 -8.40 -4.31 11.40
C ALA A 90 -8.53 -5.52 12.34
N ALA A 91 -7.46 -6.31 12.49
CA ALA A 91 -7.45 -7.49 13.37
C ALA A 91 -7.65 -7.15 14.85
N HIS A 92 -7.30 -5.93 15.25
CA HIS A 92 -7.34 -5.49 16.65
C HIS A 92 -8.34 -4.36 16.90
N ARG A 93 -9.18 -4.02 15.92
CA ARG A 93 -10.09 -2.85 15.97
C ARG A 93 -10.94 -2.80 17.25
N ASP A 94 -11.43 -3.92 17.73
CA ASP A 94 -12.30 -3.98 18.90
C ASP A 94 -11.59 -3.62 20.21
N ARG A 95 -10.25 -3.64 20.24
CA ARG A 95 -9.45 -3.22 21.40
C ARG A 95 -9.36 -1.71 21.57
N PHE A 96 -9.74 -0.94 20.56
CA PHE A 96 -9.65 0.52 20.55
C PHE A 96 -10.83 1.21 21.26
N GLY A 97 -11.80 0.47 21.79
CA GLY A 97 -12.93 1.00 22.54
C GLY A 97 -13.73 2.03 21.75
N ASP A 98 -13.80 3.27 22.27
CA ASP A 98 -14.53 4.37 21.64
C ASP A 98 -13.78 5.04 20.48
N VAL A 99 -12.47 4.80 20.34
CA VAL A 99 -11.65 5.34 19.25
C VAL A 99 -12.11 4.76 17.91
N LYS A 100 -12.42 5.61 16.96
CA LYS A 100 -12.91 5.21 15.63
C LYS A 100 -11.72 4.86 14.72
N VAL A 101 -11.44 3.57 14.57
CA VAL A 101 -10.42 3.09 13.62
C VAL A 101 -11.05 3.00 12.24
N LEU A 102 -10.58 3.82 11.29
CA LEU A 102 -11.15 3.95 9.94
C LEU A 102 -10.60 2.87 9.02
N VAL A 103 -11.01 1.63 9.29
CA VAL A 103 -10.67 0.44 8.52
C VAL A 103 -11.91 -0.42 8.31
N SER A 104 -11.92 -1.18 7.24
CA SER A 104 -12.90 -2.25 7.02
C SER A 104 -12.65 -3.43 7.96
N SER A 105 -13.52 -4.42 7.96
CA SER A 105 -13.28 -5.69 8.66
C SER A 105 -12.05 -6.43 8.07
N PRO A 106 -11.43 -7.36 8.82
CA PRO A 106 -10.17 -8.00 8.40
C PRO A 106 -10.24 -8.72 7.05
N GLU A 107 -11.31 -9.45 6.79
CA GLU A 107 -11.43 -10.27 5.58
C GLU A 107 -11.45 -9.45 4.26
N PRO A 108 -12.28 -8.39 4.10
CA PRO A 108 -12.19 -7.51 2.93
C PRO A 108 -10.81 -6.87 2.74
N ILE A 109 -10.11 -6.50 3.83
CA ILE A 109 -8.76 -5.92 3.75
C ILE A 109 -7.78 -6.97 3.22
N ARG A 110 -7.77 -8.18 3.79
CA ARG A 110 -6.91 -9.27 3.35
C ARG A 110 -7.11 -9.57 1.85
N ARG A 111 -8.36 -9.72 1.41
CA ARG A 111 -8.69 -9.97 -0.01
C ARG A 111 -8.31 -8.83 -0.93
N SER A 112 -8.47 -7.58 -0.50
CA SER A 112 -8.10 -6.42 -1.34
C SER A 112 -6.59 -6.20 -1.41
N ASN A 113 -5.84 -6.56 -0.36
CA ASN A 113 -4.39 -6.45 -0.33
C ASN A 113 -3.70 -7.54 -1.19
N ASP A 114 -4.26 -8.75 -1.28
CA ASP A 114 -3.82 -9.77 -2.23
C ASP A 114 -4.44 -9.48 -3.62
N LYS A 115 -3.62 -9.05 -4.56
CA LYS A 115 -4.08 -8.65 -5.90
C LYS A 115 -4.70 -9.79 -6.69
N ALA A 116 -4.26 -11.04 -6.46
CA ALA A 116 -4.82 -12.20 -7.14
C ALA A 116 -6.22 -12.53 -6.58
N GLU A 117 -6.38 -12.51 -5.26
CA GLU A 117 -7.70 -12.69 -4.63
C GLU A 117 -8.66 -11.56 -4.99
N CYS A 118 -8.17 -10.32 -5.05
CA CYS A 118 -8.98 -9.17 -5.47
C CYS A 118 -9.51 -9.34 -6.91
N TYR A 119 -8.65 -9.72 -7.86
CA TYR A 119 -9.07 -9.96 -9.24
C TYR A 119 -10.02 -11.15 -9.37
N ALA A 120 -9.76 -12.24 -8.64
CA ALA A 120 -10.68 -13.39 -8.62
C ALA A 120 -12.08 -12.97 -8.14
N LEU A 121 -12.16 -12.21 -7.05
CA LEU A 121 -13.42 -11.69 -6.54
C LEU A 121 -14.14 -10.79 -7.55
N LEU A 122 -13.42 -9.90 -8.23
CA LEU A 122 -14.00 -9.03 -9.25
C LEU A 122 -14.61 -9.85 -10.41
N HIS A 123 -13.90 -10.89 -10.84
CA HIS A 123 -14.43 -11.82 -11.87
C HIS A 123 -15.67 -12.57 -11.38
N GLU A 124 -15.68 -13.08 -10.14
CA GLU A 124 -16.85 -13.75 -9.54
C GLU A 124 -18.08 -12.83 -9.49
N LEU A 125 -17.87 -11.54 -9.20
CA LEU A 125 -18.92 -10.52 -9.13
C LEU A 125 -19.32 -9.96 -10.50
N GLY A 126 -18.73 -10.42 -11.61
CA GLY A 126 -19.00 -9.89 -12.94
C GLY A 126 -18.49 -8.46 -13.16
N VAL A 127 -17.59 -7.96 -12.30
CA VAL A 127 -16.96 -6.64 -12.44
C VAL A 127 -15.81 -6.75 -13.42
N PRO A 128 -15.72 -5.90 -14.45
CA PRO A 128 -14.62 -5.93 -15.41
C PRO A 128 -13.25 -5.81 -14.73
N ALA A 129 -12.41 -6.81 -14.94
CA ALA A 129 -11.04 -6.86 -14.43
C ALA A 129 -10.11 -7.48 -15.47
N PRO A 130 -8.81 -7.14 -15.47
CA PRO A 130 -7.85 -7.75 -16.39
C PRO A 130 -7.78 -9.27 -16.23
N ALA A 131 -7.54 -9.98 -17.32
CA ALA A 131 -7.13 -11.38 -17.24
C ALA A 131 -5.81 -11.48 -16.48
N PHE A 132 -5.69 -12.45 -15.57
CA PHE A 132 -4.50 -12.60 -14.74
C PHE A 132 -4.17 -14.08 -14.49
N ARG A 133 -2.94 -14.32 -14.08
CA ARG A 133 -2.47 -15.63 -13.56
C ARG A 133 -1.69 -15.42 -12.30
N ARG A 134 -1.96 -16.24 -11.29
CA ARG A 134 -1.10 -16.31 -10.09
C ARG A 134 0.03 -17.29 -10.41
N VAL A 135 1.27 -16.84 -10.25
CA VAL A 135 2.46 -17.59 -10.64
C VAL A 135 3.51 -17.57 -9.56
N THR A 136 4.41 -18.54 -9.59
CA THR A 136 5.60 -18.63 -8.74
C THR A 136 6.81 -18.95 -9.62
N GLY A 137 7.95 -18.30 -9.36
CA GLY A 137 9.21 -18.51 -10.07
C GLY A 137 9.19 -18.10 -11.55
N ALA A 138 10.36 -18.15 -12.17
CA ALA A 138 10.57 -17.71 -13.55
C ALA A 138 9.74 -18.49 -14.57
N ALA A 139 9.71 -19.83 -14.48
CA ALA A 139 8.97 -20.67 -15.41
C ALA A 139 7.44 -20.38 -15.39
N GLY A 140 6.89 -20.09 -14.21
CA GLY A 140 5.49 -19.70 -14.08
C GLY A 140 5.21 -18.34 -14.72
N VAL A 141 6.13 -17.39 -14.60
CA VAL A 141 6.02 -16.06 -15.24
C VAL A 141 6.08 -16.21 -16.76
N GLU A 142 7.01 -16.99 -17.29
CA GLU A 142 7.16 -17.25 -18.72
C GLU A 142 5.89 -17.85 -19.35
N ALA A 143 5.41 -18.95 -18.76
CA ALA A 143 4.19 -19.61 -19.26
C ALA A 143 2.98 -18.67 -19.23
N ALA A 144 2.78 -17.96 -18.13
CA ALA A 144 1.67 -17.03 -17.98
C ALA A 144 1.79 -15.81 -18.91
N ALA A 145 2.99 -15.31 -19.18
CA ALA A 145 3.21 -14.21 -20.11
C ALA A 145 2.72 -14.60 -21.52
N HIS A 146 3.12 -15.77 -22.02
CA HIS A 146 2.67 -16.29 -23.32
C HIS A 146 1.16 -16.54 -23.35
N GLU A 147 0.59 -17.16 -22.33
CA GLU A 147 -0.85 -17.40 -22.23
C GLU A 147 -1.66 -16.09 -22.26
N LEU A 148 -1.13 -15.02 -21.67
CA LEU A 148 -1.77 -13.69 -21.64
C LEU A 148 -1.47 -12.86 -22.90
N GLY A 149 -0.71 -13.39 -23.87
CA GLY A 149 -0.55 -12.84 -25.22
C GLY A 149 0.79 -12.15 -25.51
N TYR A 150 1.82 -12.41 -24.72
CA TYR A 150 3.19 -12.03 -25.08
C TYR A 150 3.72 -12.96 -26.18
N PRO A 151 4.45 -12.49 -27.22
CA PRO A 151 4.95 -11.13 -27.42
C PRO A 151 4.03 -10.18 -28.21
N GLU A 152 2.88 -10.63 -28.72
CA GLU A 152 1.98 -9.83 -29.56
C GLU A 152 1.47 -8.59 -28.84
N ARG A 153 1.43 -8.64 -27.52
CA ARG A 153 1.12 -7.51 -26.63
C ARG A 153 1.98 -7.54 -25.37
N SER A 154 2.23 -6.38 -24.80
CA SER A 154 2.87 -6.28 -23.50
C SER A 154 1.96 -6.85 -22.41
N VAL A 155 2.55 -7.53 -21.44
CA VAL A 155 1.88 -7.99 -20.21
C VAL A 155 2.56 -7.40 -19.01
N CYS A 156 1.91 -7.31 -17.86
CA CYS A 156 2.54 -6.85 -16.64
C CYS A 156 2.58 -7.95 -15.59
N PHE A 157 3.63 -7.97 -14.79
CA PHE A 157 3.66 -8.73 -13.57
C PHE A 157 3.96 -7.87 -12.34
N LYS A 158 3.51 -8.32 -11.19
CA LYS A 158 3.67 -7.61 -9.93
C LYS A 158 3.53 -8.58 -8.76
N PRO A 159 4.18 -8.33 -7.61
CA PRO A 159 3.93 -9.11 -6.42
C PRO A 159 2.44 -9.08 -6.02
N VAL A 160 1.91 -10.19 -5.55
CA VAL A 160 0.52 -10.27 -5.08
C VAL A 160 0.26 -9.28 -3.95
N PHE A 161 1.24 -9.11 -3.07
CA PHE A 161 1.21 -8.12 -1.99
C PHE A 161 2.34 -7.09 -2.18
N SER A 162 2.00 -5.86 -2.47
CA SER A 162 2.94 -4.74 -2.60
C SER A 162 2.19 -3.40 -2.64
N SER A 163 2.90 -2.31 -2.34
CA SER A 163 2.37 -0.94 -2.41
C SER A 163 3.32 -0.01 -3.15
N GLY A 164 2.82 1.13 -3.65
CA GLY A 164 3.63 2.16 -4.29
C GLY A 164 4.36 1.67 -5.55
N SER A 165 3.74 0.81 -6.34
CA SER A 165 4.29 0.21 -7.58
C SER A 165 5.60 -0.59 -7.40
N ARG A 166 5.97 -0.94 -6.17
CA ARG A 166 7.15 -1.77 -5.92
C ARG A 166 6.97 -3.15 -6.55
N GLY A 167 7.97 -3.56 -7.34
CA GLY A 167 7.95 -4.83 -8.05
C GLY A 167 7.02 -4.90 -9.26
N PHE A 168 6.28 -3.82 -9.60
CA PHE A 168 5.53 -3.75 -10.84
C PHE A 168 6.49 -3.67 -12.04
N ARG A 169 6.28 -4.54 -13.04
CA ARG A 169 7.05 -4.54 -14.30
C ARG A 169 6.10 -4.74 -15.48
N ILE A 170 6.46 -4.15 -16.60
CA ILE A 170 5.83 -4.38 -17.91
C ILE A 170 6.79 -5.21 -18.74
N LEU A 171 6.38 -6.42 -19.11
CA LEU A 171 7.10 -7.26 -20.03
C LEU A 171 6.73 -6.82 -21.45
N ALA A 172 7.64 -6.11 -22.09
CA ALA A 172 7.46 -5.57 -23.43
C ALA A 172 8.34 -6.32 -24.42
N PRO A 173 7.83 -6.70 -25.61
CA PRO A 173 8.61 -7.45 -26.59
C PRO A 173 9.77 -6.63 -27.18
N THR A 174 9.64 -5.31 -27.16
CA THR A 174 10.69 -4.38 -27.57
C THR A 174 10.81 -3.24 -26.56
N VAL A 175 12.04 -2.90 -26.20
CA VAL A 175 12.34 -1.79 -25.30
C VAL A 175 13.42 -0.92 -25.93
N ASP A 176 13.08 0.35 -26.19
CA ASP A 176 14.07 1.33 -26.64
C ASP A 176 14.93 1.78 -25.46
N ARG A 177 16.09 1.16 -25.32
CA ARG A 177 17.04 1.43 -24.24
C ARG A 177 17.64 2.83 -24.29
N ALA A 178 17.81 3.39 -25.50
CA ALA A 178 18.31 4.76 -25.64
C ALA A 178 17.27 5.77 -25.16
N HIS A 179 16.00 5.55 -25.52
CA HIS A 179 14.90 6.37 -25.03
C HIS A 179 14.76 6.26 -23.50
N GLN A 180 14.81 5.05 -22.95
CA GLN A 180 14.77 4.84 -21.49
C GLN A 180 15.89 5.61 -20.78
N LEU A 181 17.12 5.49 -21.28
CA LEU A 181 18.28 6.14 -20.67
C LEU A 181 18.20 7.67 -20.69
N LEU A 182 17.70 8.24 -21.78
CA LEU A 182 17.75 9.68 -22.03
C LEU A 182 16.49 10.43 -21.57
N TYR A 183 15.33 9.78 -21.58
CA TYR A 183 14.05 10.48 -21.44
C TYR A 183 13.12 9.91 -20.36
N GLU A 184 13.37 8.69 -19.88
CA GLU A 184 12.56 8.12 -18.79
C GLU A 184 13.19 8.37 -17.42
N ARG A 185 12.35 8.32 -16.40
CA ARG A 185 12.86 8.42 -15.03
C ARG A 185 13.71 7.19 -14.68
N PRO A 186 14.74 7.30 -13.84
CA PRO A 186 15.47 6.16 -13.34
C PRO A 186 14.52 5.11 -12.73
N GLY A 187 14.73 3.85 -13.08
CA GLY A 187 13.86 2.76 -12.62
C GLY A 187 12.66 2.49 -13.53
N SER A 188 12.80 2.74 -14.85
CA SER A 188 11.80 2.32 -15.84
C SER A 188 11.28 0.91 -15.55
N VAL A 189 9.96 0.73 -15.70
CA VAL A 189 9.28 -0.52 -15.37
C VAL A 189 9.21 -1.50 -16.55
N ALA A 190 9.57 -1.05 -17.77
CA ALA A 190 9.52 -1.88 -18.98
C ALA A 190 10.85 -2.62 -19.20
N LEU A 191 10.76 -3.93 -19.43
CA LEU A 191 11.90 -4.81 -19.78
C LEU A 191 11.41 -5.96 -20.64
N PRO A 192 12.30 -6.59 -21.48
CA PRO A 192 12.00 -7.82 -22.18
C PRO A 192 11.74 -8.99 -21.21
N LEU A 193 10.97 -9.99 -21.67
CA LEU A 193 10.67 -11.16 -20.85
C LEU A 193 11.95 -11.90 -20.43
N GLU A 194 12.88 -12.09 -21.33
CA GLU A 194 14.14 -12.81 -21.10
C GLU A 194 14.94 -12.18 -19.95
N GLU A 195 15.06 -10.86 -19.95
CA GLU A 195 15.73 -10.11 -18.87
C GLU A 195 15.00 -10.27 -17.52
N ALA A 196 13.67 -10.28 -17.53
CA ALA A 196 12.89 -10.51 -16.32
C ALA A 196 13.12 -11.92 -15.75
N LEU A 197 13.21 -12.93 -16.61
CA LEU A 197 13.43 -14.33 -16.20
C LEU A 197 14.82 -14.54 -15.59
N GLU A 198 15.84 -13.86 -16.09
CA GLU A 198 17.20 -13.89 -15.54
C GLU A 198 17.28 -13.30 -14.12
N LEU A 199 16.44 -12.31 -13.81
CA LEU A 199 16.41 -11.62 -12.52
C LEU A 199 15.55 -12.32 -11.47
N LEU A 200 14.66 -13.21 -11.88
CA LEU A 200 13.76 -13.92 -10.98
C LEU A 200 14.46 -15.17 -10.38
N PRO A 201 14.17 -15.48 -9.11
CA PRO A 201 14.69 -16.72 -8.52
C PRO A 201 14.13 -17.94 -9.26
N ALA A 202 14.97 -18.96 -9.42
CA ALA A 202 14.63 -20.20 -10.14
C ALA A 202 13.52 -21.02 -9.47
N GLY A 203 13.16 -20.74 -8.23
CA GLY A 203 12.06 -21.34 -7.49
C GLY A 203 11.81 -20.55 -6.23
N GLY A 204 10.56 -20.25 -5.94
CA GLY A 204 10.08 -19.60 -4.72
C GLY A 204 9.18 -20.51 -3.93
#